data_f77b7fd3d2347f84029419dccf4688ba
#
_entry.id   f77b7fd3d2347f84029419dccf4688ba
#
_cell.length_a   1.000
_cell.length_b   1.000
_cell.length_c   1.000
_cell.angle_alpha   90.00
_cell.angle_beta   90.00
_cell.angle_gamma   90.00
#
_symmetry.space_group_name_H-M   'P 1'
#
loop_
_entity.id
_entity.type
_entity.pdbx_description
1 polymer ?
#
loop_
_entity_poly.entity_id
_entity_poly.type
_entity_poly.pdbx_seq_one_letter_code
_entity_poly.pdbx_strand_id
1 'polypeptide(L)'
;MKRAIFPGTFDPFTLGHFDILKRSKQLFDEIIVGIGKNSEKKTMFSLKERVEFIEKVVKDDNKIKVMSYDGLTIDFCEKVDAKFIVRGVRNNGDFEFEKAIARTNRFLSRIETIFILTSAKTSFISSSIVRDLINNDGDYSKLVPESIYDFVLKNHSK
;
A
#
# COMPACT_ATOMS: atom_id res chain seq x y z
N MET A 1 13.91 17.10 -5.01
CA MET A 1 12.60 16.61 -4.51
C MET A 1 12.80 15.22 -3.92
N LYS A 2 12.41 15.04 -2.66
CA LYS A 2 12.45 13.74 -1.98
C LYS A 2 11.20 12.95 -2.33
N ARG A 3 11.31 12.03 -3.29
CA ARG A 3 10.23 11.16 -3.74
C ARG A 3 10.39 9.76 -3.18
N ALA A 4 9.30 9.17 -2.71
CA ALA A 4 9.24 7.80 -2.24
C ALA A 4 8.13 7.01 -2.94
N ILE A 5 8.31 5.70 -3.02
CA ILE A 5 7.26 4.76 -3.40
C ILE A 5 6.74 4.07 -2.15
N PHE A 6 5.43 3.94 -2.04
CA PHE A 6 4.75 3.08 -1.10
C PHE A 6 4.14 1.91 -1.89
N PRO A 7 4.88 0.79 -2.06
CA PRO A 7 4.43 -0.32 -2.88
C PRO A 7 3.54 -1.27 -2.12
N GLY A 8 2.55 -1.84 -2.79
CA GLY A 8 1.70 -2.87 -2.20
C GLY A 8 0.71 -3.48 -3.20
N THR A 9 0.03 -4.52 -2.76
CA THR A 9 -1.08 -5.12 -3.51
C THR A 9 -2.37 -4.34 -3.28
N PHE A 10 -2.59 -3.87 -2.04
CA PHE A 10 -3.76 -3.08 -1.63
C PHE A 10 -5.11 -3.69 -2.02
N ASP A 11 -5.37 -4.89 -1.55
CA ASP A 11 -6.51 -5.72 -1.94
C ASP A 11 -7.43 -6.09 -0.74
N PRO A 12 -8.24 -5.11 -0.23
CA PRO A 12 -8.27 -3.70 -0.57
C PRO A 12 -7.27 -2.84 0.24
N PHE A 13 -7.25 -1.53 -0.02
CA PHE A 13 -6.57 -0.53 0.79
C PHE A 13 -7.26 -0.40 2.15
N THR A 14 -6.48 -0.37 3.24
CA THR A 14 -6.99 -0.42 4.63
C THR A 14 -6.58 0.82 5.43
N LEU A 15 -7.18 1.00 6.62
CA LEU A 15 -6.75 2.05 7.56
C LEU A 15 -5.29 1.84 8.04
N GLY A 16 -4.78 0.61 8.05
CA GLY A 16 -3.36 0.35 8.31
C GLY A 16 -2.45 0.95 7.24
N HIS A 17 -2.82 0.79 5.96
CA HIS A 17 -2.10 1.42 4.85
C HIS A 17 -2.20 2.95 4.91
N PHE A 18 -3.38 3.46 5.22
CA PHE A 18 -3.62 4.90 5.32
C PHE A 18 -2.81 5.56 6.43
N ASP A 19 -2.67 4.91 7.60
CA ASP A 19 -1.83 5.40 8.71
C ASP A 19 -0.37 5.57 8.27
N ILE A 20 0.21 4.55 7.64
CA ILE A 20 1.57 4.59 7.10
C ILE A 20 1.72 5.70 6.06
N LEU A 21 0.80 5.78 5.09
CA LEU A 21 0.82 6.77 4.03
C LEU A 21 0.77 8.20 4.59
N LYS A 22 -0.16 8.47 5.51
CA LYS A 22 -0.33 9.77 6.17
C LYS A 22 0.93 10.21 6.92
N ARG A 23 1.59 9.29 7.62
CA ARG A 23 2.80 9.58 8.36
C ARG A 23 4.02 9.75 7.46
N SER A 24 4.09 9.02 6.37
CA SER A 24 5.14 9.15 5.34
C SER A 24 5.17 10.53 4.70
N LYS A 25 4.02 11.20 4.55
CA LYS A 25 3.92 12.54 3.97
C LYS A 25 4.74 13.61 4.68
N GLN A 26 5.06 13.38 5.95
CA GLN A 26 5.90 14.32 6.72
C GLN A 26 7.38 14.20 6.36
N LEU A 27 7.78 13.11 5.73
CA LEU A 27 9.17 12.78 5.42
C LEU A 27 9.55 13.09 3.97
N PHE A 28 8.56 13.18 3.07
CA PHE A 28 8.75 13.27 1.63
C PHE A 28 7.97 14.43 1.01
N ASP A 29 8.50 14.94 -0.10
CA ASP A 29 7.84 15.97 -0.90
C ASP A 29 6.72 15.36 -1.76
N GLU A 30 6.93 14.14 -2.26
CA GLU A 30 5.97 13.37 -3.04
C GLU A 30 6.04 11.89 -2.69
N ILE A 31 4.87 11.25 -2.60
CA ILE A 31 4.75 9.79 -2.43
C ILE A 31 3.94 9.22 -3.59
N ILE A 32 4.47 8.18 -4.22
CA ILE A 32 3.74 7.40 -5.20
C ILE A 32 3.27 6.11 -4.54
N VAL A 33 1.96 5.94 -4.41
CA VAL A 33 1.38 4.65 -4.04
C VAL A 33 1.44 3.75 -5.25
N GLY A 34 2.35 2.78 -5.21
CA GLY A 34 2.64 1.87 -6.30
C GLY A 34 1.86 0.57 -6.17
N ILE A 35 0.94 0.29 -7.10
CA ILE A 35 0.15 -0.95 -7.08
C ILE A 35 0.80 -1.94 -8.05
N GLY A 36 1.49 -2.94 -7.50
CA GLY A 36 2.13 -3.98 -8.29
C GLY A 36 1.11 -4.85 -9.01
N LYS A 37 1.28 -5.01 -10.32
CA LYS A 37 0.57 -6.00 -11.12
C LYS A 37 1.30 -7.33 -10.99
N ASN A 38 0.80 -8.20 -10.12
CA ASN A 38 1.33 -9.56 -9.99
C ASN A 38 0.32 -10.54 -10.59
N SER A 39 0.65 -11.08 -11.76
CA SER A 39 -0.19 -12.05 -12.48
C SER A 39 -0.35 -13.38 -11.75
N GLU A 40 0.56 -13.71 -10.84
CA GLU A 40 0.50 -14.95 -10.05
C GLU A 40 -0.39 -14.83 -8.80
N LYS A 41 -0.67 -13.61 -8.34
CA LYS A 41 -1.55 -13.39 -7.19
C LYS A 41 -3.01 -13.27 -7.63
N LYS A 42 -3.83 -14.21 -7.20
CA LYS A 42 -5.29 -14.08 -7.30
C LYS A 42 -5.74 -13.01 -6.28
N THR A 43 -6.13 -11.84 -6.77
CA THR A 43 -6.67 -10.75 -5.96
C THR A 43 -8.19 -10.78 -5.95
N MET A 44 -8.81 -10.27 -4.87
CA MET A 44 -10.27 -10.14 -4.77
C MET A 44 -10.77 -9.03 -5.69
N PHE A 45 -10.04 -7.92 -5.75
CA PHE A 45 -10.36 -6.78 -6.60
C PHE A 45 -9.40 -6.67 -7.78
N SER A 46 -9.92 -6.29 -8.93
CA SER A 46 -9.13 -6.02 -10.13
C SER A 46 -8.10 -4.89 -9.89
N LEU A 47 -7.08 -4.82 -10.72
CA LEU A 47 -6.09 -3.74 -10.64
C LEU A 47 -6.75 -2.35 -10.75
N LYS A 48 -7.72 -2.21 -11.66
CA LYS A 48 -8.48 -0.97 -11.85
C LYS A 48 -9.22 -0.56 -10.58
N GLU A 49 -9.96 -1.48 -9.96
CA GLU A 49 -10.69 -1.21 -8.71
C GLU A 49 -9.75 -0.80 -7.58
N ARG A 50 -8.60 -1.47 -7.43
CA ARG A 50 -7.62 -1.13 -6.41
C ARG A 50 -6.99 0.26 -6.60
N VAL A 51 -6.74 0.66 -7.84
CA VAL A 51 -6.32 2.02 -8.19
C VAL A 51 -7.41 3.03 -7.79
N GLU A 52 -8.64 2.81 -8.24
CA GLU A 52 -9.78 3.69 -7.95
C GLU A 52 -10.06 3.83 -6.44
N PHE A 53 -9.89 2.77 -5.65
CA PHE A 53 -10.02 2.84 -4.19
C PHE A 53 -9.03 3.85 -3.59
N ILE A 54 -7.77 3.77 -4.00
CA ILE A 54 -6.72 4.62 -3.44
C ILE A 54 -6.87 6.05 -3.95
N GLU A 55 -7.19 6.27 -5.23
CA GLU A 55 -7.46 7.59 -5.78
C GLU A 55 -8.58 8.31 -5.04
N LYS A 56 -9.66 7.60 -4.66
CA LYS A 56 -10.73 8.17 -3.83
C LYS A 56 -10.25 8.59 -2.45
N VAL A 57 -9.38 7.79 -1.82
CA VAL A 57 -8.83 8.09 -0.48
C VAL A 57 -7.96 9.32 -0.50
N VAL A 58 -7.19 9.54 -1.58
CA VAL A 58 -6.16 10.58 -1.65
C VAL A 58 -6.52 11.75 -2.58
N LYS A 59 -7.77 11.83 -3.05
CA LYS A 59 -8.24 12.79 -4.08
C LYS A 59 -7.87 14.25 -3.82
N ASP A 60 -7.81 14.65 -2.55
CA ASP A 60 -7.56 16.03 -2.14
C ASP A 60 -6.08 16.24 -1.71
N ASP A 61 -5.22 15.29 -1.97
CA ASP A 61 -3.83 15.31 -1.54
C ASP A 61 -2.85 15.40 -2.71
N ASN A 62 -2.37 16.60 -2.98
CA ASN A 62 -1.47 16.89 -4.10
C ASN A 62 -0.05 16.31 -3.95
N LYS A 63 0.32 15.83 -2.76
CA LYS A 63 1.61 15.15 -2.51
C LYS A 63 1.57 13.67 -2.83
N ILE A 64 0.39 13.09 -3.06
CA ILE A 64 0.24 11.66 -3.30
C ILE A 64 -0.19 11.42 -4.75
N LYS A 65 0.51 10.54 -5.41
CA LYS A 65 0.15 10.00 -6.73
C LYS A 65 -0.16 8.51 -6.61
N VAL A 66 -1.06 8.03 -7.44
CA VAL A 66 -1.40 6.61 -7.52
C VAL A 66 -0.99 6.09 -8.89
N MET A 67 -0.20 5.03 -8.92
CA MET A 67 0.28 4.44 -10.17
C MET A 67 0.32 2.92 -10.05
N SER A 68 -0.04 2.24 -11.11
CA SER A 68 0.22 0.80 -11.23
C SER A 68 1.54 0.56 -11.96
N TYR A 69 2.20 -0.55 -11.64
CA TYR A 69 3.43 -0.95 -12.31
C TYR A 69 3.50 -2.47 -12.48
N ASP A 70 4.30 -2.89 -13.43
CA ASP A 70 4.63 -4.29 -13.68
C ASP A 70 6.13 -4.51 -13.44
N GLY A 71 6.53 -5.74 -13.08
CA GLY A 71 7.92 -6.09 -12.81
C GLY A 71 8.41 -5.71 -11.43
N LEU A 72 9.71 -5.44 -11.31
CA LEU A 72 10.36 -5.18 -10.03
C LEU A 72 10.06 -3.79 -9.49
N THR A 73 9.88 -3.69 -8.19
CA THR A 73 9.66 -2.39 -7.52
C THR A 73 10.85 -1.44 -7.71
N ILE A 74 12.08 -1.95 -7.76
CA ILE A 74 13.28 -1.13 -7.97
C ILE A 74 13.32 -0.51 -9.36
N ASP A 75 12.93 -1.25 -10.40
CA ASP A 75 12.84 -0.72 -11.78
C ASP A 75 11.78 0.38 -11.86
N PHE A 76 10.67 0.19 -11.17
CA PHE A 76 9.64 1.22 -11.07
C PHE A 76 10.14 2.46 -10.32
N CYS A 77 10.92 2.28 -9.24
CA CYS A 77 11.56 3.40 -8.53
C CYS A 77 12.46 4.22 -9.48
N GLU A 78 13.29 3.55 -10.27
CA GLU A 78 14.17 4.21 -11.24
C GLU A 78 13.37 4.98 -12.30
N LYS A 79 12.33 4.35 -12.85
CA LYS A 79 11.47 4.95 -13.88
C LYS A 79 10.80 6.25 -13.43
N VAL A 80 10.45 6.36 -12.14
CA VAL A 80 9.78 7.55 -11.60
C VAL A 80 10.73 8.45 -10.80
N ASP A 81 12.03 8.19 -10.84
CA ASP A 81 13.09 8.90 -10.08
C ASP A 81 12.79 8.96 -8.57
N ALA A 82 12.38 7.83 -7.99
CA ALA A 82 12.23 7.68 -6.55
C ALA A 82 13.48 7.02 -5.96
N LYS A 83 14.00 7.60 -4.88
CA LYS A 83 15.19 7.09 -4.18
C LYS A 83 14.86 6.33 -2.90
N PHE A 84 13.59 6.27 -2.54
CA PHE A 84 13.12 5.68 -1.29
C PHE A 84 11.92 4.77 -1.52
N ILE A 85 11.87 3.68 -0.76
CA ILE A 85 10.70 2.83 -0.60
C ILE A 85 10.21 2.97 0.83
N VAL A 86 8.91 3.15 1.03
CA VAL A 86 8.28 3.14 2.36
C VAL A 86 7.63 1.78 2.59
N ARG A 87 7.89 1.20 3.76
CA ARG A 87 7.23 -0.04 4.19
C ARG A 87 6.69 0.10 5.61
N GLY A 88 5.45 -0.31 5.83
CA GLY A 88 4.89 -0.47 7.16
C GLY A 88 5.32 -1.81 7.76
N VAL A 89 5.68 -1.81 9.04
CA VAL A 89 5.99 -3.03 9.80
C VAL A 89 5.13 -3.10 11.04
N ARG A 90 4.56 -4.28 11.31
CA ARG A 90 3.63 -4.52 12.43
C ARG A 90 4.28 -5.30 13.57
N ASN A 91 5.19 -6.19 13.23
CA ASN A 91 5.84 -7.10 14.15
C ASN A 91 7.23 -7.51 13.66
N ASN A 92 7.94 -8.26 14.47
CA ASN A 92 9.30 -8.70 14.17
C ASN A 92 9.37 -9.60 12.91
N GLY A 93 8.36 -10.46 12.68
CA GLY A 93 8.31 -11.31 11.49
C GLY A 93 8.21 -10.50 10.20
N ASP A 94 7.33 -9.50 10.16
CA ASP A 94 7.24 -8.56 9.04
C ASP A 94 8.59 -7.87 8.82
N PHE A 95 9.22 -7.39 9.90
CA PHE A 95 10.50 -6.68 9.81
C PHE A 95 11.62 -7.55 9.27
N GLU A 96 11.77 -8.79 9.73
CA GLU A 96 12.84 -9.69 9.26
C GLU A 96 12.69 -9.98 7.76
N PHE A 97 11.46 -10.23 7.29
CA PHE A 97 11.19 -10.45 5.87
C PHE A 97 11.48 -9.20 5.03
N GLU A 98 10.95 -8.06 5.42
CA GLU A 98 11.12 -6.79 4.72
C GLU A 98 12.59 -6.31 4.74
N LYS A 99 13.31 -6.57 5.81
CA LYS A 99 14.74 -6.26 5.94
C LYS A 99 15.58 -6.98 4.89
N ALA A 100 15.29 -8.25 4.62
CA ALA A 100 15.99 -9.01 3.59
C ALA A 100 15.77 -8.38 2.20
N ILE A 101 14.51 -8.04 1.88
CA ILE A 101 14.15 -7.37 0.62
C ILE A 101 14.84 -5.99 0.52
N ALA A 102 14.82 -5.21 1.59
CA ALA A 102 15.42 -3.88 1.63
C ALA A 102 16.93 -3.91 1.36
N ARG A 103 17.64 -4.87 1.96
CA ARG A 103 19.08 -5.09 1.72
C ARG A 103 19.37 -5.46 0.27
N THR A 104 18.56 -6.35 -0.30
CA THR A 104 18.68 -6.73 -1.71
C THR A 104 18.44 -5.56 -2.63
N ASN A 105 17.37 -4.79 -2.41
CA ASN A 105 17.05 -3.60 -3.20
C ASN A 105 18.19 -2.56 -3.15
N ARG A 106 18.72 -2.29 -1.96
CA ARG A 106 19.85 -1.37 -1.79
C ARG A 106 21.10 -1.83 -2.52
N PHE A 107 21.40 -3.13 -2.46
CA PHE A 107 22.57 -3.72 -3.14
C PHE A 107 22.45 -3.59 -4.66
N LEU A 108 21.26 -3.84 -5.22
CA LEU A 108 21.02 -3.85 -6.66
C LEU A 108 20.87 -2.44 -7.27
N SER A 109 20.23 -1.50 -6.54
CA SER A 109 19.77 -0.23 -7.11
C SER A 109 20.10 1.01 -6.28
N ARG A 110 20.72 0.85 -5.12
CA ARG A 110 20.99 1.94 -4.14
C ARG A 110 19.73 2.64 -3.62
N ILE A 111 18.55 2.04 -3.78
CA ILE A 111 17.30 2.55 -3.25
C ILE A 111 17.19 2.19 -1.77
N GLU A 112 16.94 3.20 -0.93
CA GLU A 112 16.79 3.01 0.51
C GLU A 112 15.36 2.69 0.90
N THR A 113 15.19 1.83 1.90
CA THR A 113 13.87 1.49 2.45
C THR A 113 13.72 2.13 3.84
N ILE A 114 12.64 2.88 4.00
CA ILE A 114 12.23 3.49 5.27
C ILE A 114 11.13 2.65 5.88
N PHE A 115 11.39 2.09 7.04
CA PHE A 115 10.41 1.34 7.81
C PHE A 115 9.64 2.26 8.75
N ILE A 116 8.32 2.21 8.69
CA ILE A 116 7.42 2.93 9.60
C ILE A 116 6.66 1.90 10.44
N LEU A 117 6.85 1.95 11.74
CA LEU A 117 6.10 1.09 12.66
C LEU A 117 4.63 1.49 12.64
N THR A 118 3.74 0.51 12.42
CA THR A 118 2.30 0.75 12.46
C THR A 118 1.86 1.22 13.87
N SER A 119 0.85 2.07 13.91
CA SER A 119 0.29 2.48 15.20
C SER A 119 -0.44 1.30 15.88
N ALA A 120 -0.50 1.31 17.21
CA ALA A 120 -1.21 0.26 17.97
C ALA A 120 -2.68 0.14 17.55
N LYS A 121 -3.30 1.25 17.12
CA LYS A 121 -4.71 1.30 16.69
C LYS A 121 -4.97 0.61 15.36
N THR A 122 -3.95 0.42 14.52
CA THR A 122 -4.07 -0.12 13.16
C THR A 122 -3.20 -1.34 12.91
N SER A 123 -2.37 -1.75 13.87
CA SER A 123 -1.42 -2.86 13.72
C SER A 123 -2.07 -4.22 13.45
N PHE A 124 -3.29 -4.42 13.92
CA PHE A 124 -4.07 -5.64 13.69
C PHE A 124 -4.83 -5.63 12.36
N ILE A 125 -4.91 -4.49 11.67
CA ILE A 125 -5.65 -4.36 10.41
C ILE A 125 -4.79 -4.85 9.25
N SER A 126 -5.32 -5.78 8.46
CA SER A 126 -4.72 -6.26 7.21
C SER A 126 -5.75 -6.45 6.12
N SER A 127 -5.31 -6.41 4.86
CA SER A 127 -6.20 -6.71 3.73
C SER A 127 -6.75 -8.14 3.81
N SER A 128 -5.98 -9.09 4.35
CA SER A 128 -6.44 -10.49 4.51
C SER A 128 -7.63 -10.59 5.47
N ILE A 129 -7.58 -9.88 6.60
CA ILE A 129 -8.70 -9.82 7.56
C ILE A 129 -9.92 -9.16 6.90
N VAL A 130 -9.72 -8.09 6.15
CA VAL A 130 -10.83 -7.43 5.44
C VAL A 130 -11.46 -8.38 4.43
N ARG A 131 -10.68 -9.10 3.63
CA ARG A 131 -11.20 -10.09 2.66
C ARG A 131 -11.94 -11.24 3.35
N ASP A 132 -11.44 -11.70 4.49
CA ASP A 132 -12.11 -12.75 5.25
C ASP A 132 -13.49 -12.29 5.76
N LEU A 133 -13.57 -11.07 6.28
CA LEU A 133 -14.84 -10.46 6.67
C LEU A 133 -15.79 -10.30 5.47
N ILE A 134 -15.32 -9.81 4.34
CA ILE A 134 -16.11 -9.68 3.12
C ILE A 134 -16.67 -11.03 2.69
N ASN A 135 -15.86 -12.09 2.66
CA ASN A 135 -16.26 -13.42 2.25
C ASN A 135 -17.29 -14.09 3.18
N ASN A 136 -17.38 -13.62 4.42
CA ASN A 136 -18.28 -14.16 5.44
C ASN A 136 -19.38 -13.15 5.86
N ASP A 137 -19.66 -12.16 5.01
CA ASP A 137 -20.68 -11.11 5.25
C ASP A 137 -20.50 -10.36 6.57
N GLY A 138 -19.25 -10.25 7.03
CA GLY A 138 -18.87 -9.54 8.26
C GLY A 138 -18.71 -8.03 8.05
N ASP A 139 -18.85 -7.26 9.12
CA ASP A 139 -18.66 -5.80 9.11
C ASP A 139 -17.16 -5.43 9.11
N TYR A 140 -16.68 -4.83 8.04
CA TYR A 140 -15.32 -4.30 7.87
C TYR A 140 -15.27 -2.76 7.80
N SER A 141 -16.38 -2.08 8.08
CA SER A 141 -16.50 -0.61 7.95
C SER A 141 -15.43 0.16 8.73
N LYS A 142 -15.00 -0.38 9.88
CA LYS A 142 -13.95 0.21 10.73
C LYS A 142 -12.53 -0.17 10.34
N LEU A 143 -12.33 -0.92 9.27
CA LEU A 143 -11.02 -1.41 8.85
C LEU A 143 -10.53 -0.77 7.53
N VAL A 144 -11.44 -0.14 6.80
CA VAL A 144 -11.15 0.59 5.56
C VAL A 144 -11.48 2.07 5.70
N PRO A 145 -10.85 2.96 4.92
CA PRO A 145 -11.27 4.37 4.87
C PRO A 145 -12.75 4.52 4.50
N GLU A 146 -13.47 5.37 5.21
CA GLU A 146 -14.90 5.61 4.99
C GLU A 146 -15.22 5.96 3.53
N SER A 147 -14.35 6.74 2.90
CA SER A 147 -14.50 7.18 1.50
C SER A 147 -14.58 6.05 0.47
N ILE A 148 -14.16 4.83 0.83
CA ILE A 148 -14.18 3.67 -0.08
C ILE A 148 -15.06 2.52 0.40
N TYR A 149 -15.66 2.61 1.60
CA TYR A 149 -16.45 1.50 2.15
C TYR A 149 -17.57 1.05 1.20
N ASP A 150 -18.43 1.98 0.78
CA ASP A 150 -19.53 1.67 -0.15
C ASP A 150 -19.04 1.19 -1.51
N PHE A 151 -17.87 1.67 -1.93
CA PHE A 151 -17.29 1.29 -3.21
C PHE A 151 -16.71 -0.12 -3.18
N VAL A 152 -16.06 -0.50 -2.08
CA VAL A 152 -15.62 -1.88 -1.82
C VAL A 152 -16.82 -2.82 -1.78
N LEU A 153 -17.88 -2.44 -1.06
CA LEU A 153 -19.11 -3.21 -0.95
C LEU A 153 -19.76 -3.47 -2.31
N LYS A 154 -19.92 -2.44 -3.15
CA LYS A 154 -20.53 -2.57 -4.49
C LYS A 154 -19.73 -3.44 -5.45
N ASN A 155 -18.41 -3.42 -5.36
CA ASN A 155 -17.56 -4.18 -6.27
C ASN A 155 -17.37 -5.64 -5.84
N HIS A 156 -17.67 -5.99 -4.60
CA HIS A 156 -17.69 -7.38 -4.14
C HIS A 156 -19.00 -8.08 -4.51
N SER A 157 -20.13 -7.38 -4.52
CA SER A 157 -21.46 -7.95 -4.79
C SER A 157 -21.70 -8.37 -6.25
N LYS A 158 -20.64 -8.44 -7.06
CA LYS A 158 -20.65 -8.95 -8.44
C LYS A 158 -20.00 -10.33 -8.48
#